data_63d7ce1d9b1ee77527784b5a31099f5d
#
_entry.id   63d7ce1d9b1ee77527784b5a31099f5d
#
_cell.length_a   1.000
_cell.length_b   1.000
_cell.length_c   1.000
_cell.angle_alpha   90.00
_cell.angle_beta   90.00
_cell.angle_gamma   90.00
#
_symmetry.space_group_name_H-M   'P 1'
#
loop_
_entity.id
_entity.type
_entity.pdbx_description
1 polymer ?
#
loop_
_entity_poly.entity_id
_entity_poly.type
_entity_poly.pdbx_seq_one_letter_code
_entity_poly.pdbx_strand_id
1 'polypeptide(L)'
;SSLKSNFKFLWGVNNNIVSLVPYFRKTKMEFLQHYLPGTPIENNSHSSFGLIASVVTKLDNLQLTSGIQTETAKVKLKEFQQFSLTTSSAFNNAVRPQGFHYNFDVDSSSIAVFFGFDEFFIGKNSFAYGDLRLEHNDYSYDNKILAGNTKDDGTPCGFGGCYYSRPEDRDDNFDEVSFRLGLEKKVNLLTVFSQISMGFRPPQMTELYRLQKKQTVGDIDSEKLTMLEIGSRFLSDYFEASISIYAGKKRDSIFRDAENFIQDNGKTDHKGLELFTRLKINEKNSLFFAGTFQNHKYDFSTETSMKEQIISGNYVDTSPKTSFNIRWLNTLSNSMKFELEAERLGSYYTDAANLHEYEGHTLIHSRFVYLYRNNLRQIIRVHNLFDEDYAERADFNAFGGDRYFPGLPRQIYISLEYSF
;
A
#
# COMPACT_ATOMS: atom_id res chain seq x y z
N SER A 1 4.08 10.56 -17.11
CA SER A 1 5.31 9.87 -17.53
C SER A 1 6.12 9.42 -16.31
N SER A 2 6.76 8.27 -16.40
CA SER A 2 7.64 7.74 -15.34
C SER A 2 8.92 7.18 -15.93
N LEU A 3 10.05 7.50 -15.32
CA LEU A 3 11.36 6.95 -15.63
C LEU A 3 11.99 6.43 -14.34
N LYS A 4 12.43 5.16 -14.34
CA LYS A 4 13.17 4.55 -13.23
C LYS A 4 14.40 3.87 -13.80
N SER A 5 15.55 4.06 -13.18
CA SER A 5 16.81 3.43 -13.56
C SER A 5 17.58 3.04 -12.30
N ASN A 6 18.19 1.88 -12.32
CA ASN A 6 19.16 1.49 -11.31
C ASN A 6 20.29 0.70 -11.96
N PHE A 7 21.46 0.71 -11.32
CA PHE A 7 22.60 -0.10 -11.66
C PHE A 7 23.04 -0.85 -10.42
N LYS A 8 23.31 -2.14 -10.54
CA LYS A 8 23.79 -2.96 -9.43
C LYS A 8 25.22 -3.40 -9.73
N PHE A 9 26.13 -2.97 -8.89
CA PHE A 9 27.52 -3.40 -8.91
C PHE A 9 27.73 -4.39 -7.77
N LEU A 10 28.40 -5.51 -8.05
CA LEU A 10 28.68 -6.58 -7.10
C LEU A 10 30.16 -6.94 -7.16
N TRP A 11 30.80 -7.03 -6.01
CA TRP A 11 32.18 -7.48 -5.85
C TRP A 11 32.25 -8.56 -4.79
N GLY A 12 32.90 -9.66 -5.10
CA GLY A 12 33.25 -10.69 -4.12
C GLY A 12 34.67 -10.45 -3.59
N VAL A 13 34.81 -10.35 -2.28
CA VAL A 13 36.09 -10.26 -1.60
C VAL A 13 36.12 -11.23 -0.44
N ASN A 14 36.80 -12.35 -0.57
CA ASN A 14 36.80 -13.45 0.39
C ASN A 14 35.35 -13.92 0.66
N ASN A 15 34.93 -13.90 1.93
CA ASN A 15 33.56 -14.28 2.35
C ASN A 15 32.55 -13.13 2.26
N ASN A 16 32.95 -11.99 1.69
CA ASN A 16 32.11 -10.80 1.58
C ASN A 16 31.61 -10.60 0.15
N ILE A 17 30.35 -10.20 0.05
CA ILE A 17 29.77 -9.68 -1.19
C ILE A 17 29.41 -8.21 -0.94
N VAL A 18 30.11 -7.29 -1.60
CA VAL A 18 29.81 -5.87 -1.56
C VAL A 18 28.85 -5.53 -2.68
N SER A 19 27.79 -4.80 -2.37
CA SER A 19 26.79 -4.33 -3.34
C SER A 19 26.68 -2.83 -3.29
N LEU A 20 26.68 -2.20 -4.47
CA LEU A 20 26.42 -0.78 -4.64
C LEU A 20 25.31 -0.60 -5.66
N VAL A 21 24.22 0.07 -5.27
CA VAL A 21 23.03 0.25 -6.11
C VAL A 21 22.65 1.73 -6.15
N PRO A 22 23.24 2.53 -7.03
CA PRO A 22 22.72 3.86 -7.35
C PRO A 22 21.41 3.72 -8.12
N TYR A 23 20.44 4.60 -7.81
CA TYR A 23 19.16 4.63 -8.52
C TYR A 23 18.67 6.06 -8.74
N PHE A 24 17.89 6.23 -9.78
CA PHE A 24 17.22 7.46 -10.12
C PHE A 24 15.75 7.20 -10.44
N ARG A 25 14.88 8.10 -9.98
CA ARG A 25 13.44 8.06 -10.28
C ARG A 25 12.97 9.44 -10.71
N LYS A 26 12.10 9.48 -11.71
CA LYS A 26 11.43 10.70 -12.12
C LYS A 26 10.00 10.36 -12.55
N THR A 27 9.03 11.02 -11.94
CA THR A 27 7.62 10.87 -12.29
C THR A 27 7.00 12.25 -12.50
N LYS A 28 6.19 12.37 -13.53
CA LYS A 28 5.33 13.54 -13.77
C LYS A 28 3.93 13.05 -14.06
N MET A 29 2.96 13.65 -13.42
CA MET A 29 1.54 13.36 -13.58
C MET A 29 0.77 14.67 -13.68
N GLU A 30 -0.19 14.70 -14.59
CA GLU A 30 -1.17 15.76 -14.73
C GLU A 30 -2.53 15.10 -14.82
N PHE A 31 -3.49 15.56 -14.05
CA PHE A 31 -4.85 15.07 -14.11
C PHE A 31 -5.87 16.13 -13.74
N LEU A 32 -7.06 15.99 -14.32
CA LEU A 32 -8.20 16.81 -14.04
C LEU A 32 -8.99 16.21 -12.88
N GLN A 33 -9.19 16.98 -11.82
CA GLN A 33 -9.95 16.54 -10.64
C GLN A 33 -11.45 16.78 -10.86
N HIS A 34 -12.06 16.01 -11.75
CA HIS A 34 -13.47 16.19 -12.16
C HIS A 34 -14.53 15.72 -11.15
N TYR A 35 -14.11 15.03 -10.08
CA TYR A 35 -14.99 14.52 -9.01
C TYR A 35 -15.17 15.51 -7.85
N LEU A 36 -14.47 16.63 -7.85
CA LEU A 36 -14.61 17.70 -6.87
C LEU A 36 -15.62 18.76 -7.36
N PRO A 37 -16.21 19.56 -6.45
CA PRO A 37 -16.84 20.80 -6.89
C PRO A 37 -15.78 21.68 -7.55
N GLY A 38 -15.86 21.79 -8.87
CA GLY A 38 -14.83 22.38 -9.72
C GLY A 38 -14.06 21.35 -10.52
N THR A 39 -13.17 21.84 -11.35
CA THR A 39 -12.33 21.04 -12.24
C THR A 39 -10.88 21.55 -12.19
N PRO A 40 -10.23 21.53 -11.01
CA PRO A 40 -8.84 21.95 -10.94
C PRO A 40 -7.95 20.94 -11.65
N ILE A 41 -6.92 21.44 -12.29
CA ILE A 41 -5.83 20.63 -12.87
C ILE A 41 -4.75 20.49 -11.81
N GLU A 42 -4.41 19.26 -11.48
CA GLU A 42 -3.30 18.95 -10.57
C GLU A 42 -2.10 18.46 -11.37
N ASN A 43 -0.96 19.10 -11.14
CA ASN A 43 0.33 18.73 -11.70
C ASN A 43 1.26 18.29 -10.58
N ASN A 44 1.65 17.01 -10.58
CA ASN A 44 2.59 16.43 -9.63
C ASN A 44 3.88 16.06 -10.33
N SER A 45 5.00 16.35 -9.70
CA SER A 45 6.29 15.81 -10.13
C SER A 45 7.13 15.37 -8.94
N HIS A 46 7.83 14.29 -9.13
CA HIS A 46 8.79 13.75 -8.19
C HIS A 46 10.05 13.37 -8.94
N SER A 47 11.20 13.78 -8.43
CA SER A 47 12.50 13.33 -8.92
C SER A 47 13.39 13.01 -7.73
N SER A 48 14.03 11.83 -7.74
CA SER A 48 14.94 11.43 -6.68
C SER A 48 16.19 10.75 -7.23
N PHE A 49 17.27 10.88 -6.47
CA PHE A 49 18.50 10.14 -6.63
C PHE A 49 18.85 9.48 -5.29
N GLY A 50 19.22 8.21 -5.32
CA GLY A 50 19.59 7.49 -4.12
C GLY A 50 20.69 6.46 -4.37
N LEU A 51 21.25 5.99 -3.27
CA LEU A 51 22.32 5.01 -3.23
C LEU A 51 22.06 4.04 -2.10
N ILE A 52 22.17 2.72 -2.40
CA ILE A 52 22.23 1.67 -1.39
C ILE A 52 23.60 1.03 -1.48
N ALA A 53 24.35 1.06 -0.39
CA ALA A 53 25.62 0.36 -0.25
C ALA A 53 25.48 -0.70 0.84
N SER A 54 25.82 -1.94 0.56
CA SER A 54 25.71 -3.03 1.52
C SER A 54 26.83 -4.05 1.39
N VAL A 55 27.10 -4.72 2.50
CA VAL A 55 28.04 -5.85 2.58
C VAL A 55 27.28 -7.03 3.17
N VAL A 56 27.36 -8.17 2.48
CA VAL A 56 26.91 -9.46 2.98
C VAL A 56 28.15 -10.29 3.29
N THR A 57 28.31 -10.66 4.56
CA THR A 57 29.41 -11.49 5.06
C THR A 57 28.87 -12.89 5.36
N LYS A 58 29.43 -13.91 4.73
CA LYS A 58 29.09 -15.31 5.00
C LYS A 58 30.11 -15.91 5.95
N LEU A 59 29.65 -16.31 7.11
CA LEU A 59 30.36 -17.13 8.10
C LEU A 59 29.75 -18.54 8.07
N ASP A 60 30.43 -19.51 8.66
CA ASP A 60 30.01 -20.93 8.55
C ASP A 60 28.52 -21.18 8.86
N ASN A 61 28.01 -20.55 9.92
CA ASN A 61 26.65 -20.76 10.41
C ASN A 61 25.85 -19.45 10.52
N LEU A 62 26.27 -18.41 9.82
CA LEU A 62 25.68 -17.08 9.95
C LEU A 62 25.93 -16.27 8.70
N GLN A 63 24.88 -15.62 8.21
CA GLN A 63 25.01 -14.58 7.19
C GLN A 63 24.71 -13.23 7.83
N LEU A 64 25.64 -12.31 7.75
CA LEU A 64 25.48 -10.93 8.22
C LEU A 64 25.28 -10.00 7.02
N THR A 65 24.33 -9.10 7.14
CA THR A 65 24.11 -8.03 6.17
C THR A 65 24.19 -6.70 6.89
N SER A 66 24.98 -5.78 6.38
CA SER A 66 25.04 -4.40 6.89
C SER A 66 25.09 -3.42 5.74
N GLY A 67 24.55 -2.23 5.94
CA GLY A 67 24.57 -1.25 4.87
C GLY A 67 24.02 0.11 5.27
N ILE A 68 24.12 1.02 4.30
CA ILE A 68 23.62 2.37 4.36
C ILE A 68 22.77 2.63 3.11
N GLN A 69 21.71 3.36 3.28
CA GLN A 69 20.89 3.91 2.19
C GLN A 69 20.77 5.41 2.35
N THR A 70 20.87 6.15 1.25
CA THR A 70 20.57 7.57 1.22
C THR A 70 19.76 7.91 -0.03
N GLU A 71 18.85 8.87 0.11
CA GLU A 71 18.07 9.40 -1.01
C GLU A 71 17.86 10.89 -0.83
N THR A 72 17.94 11.64 -1.91
CA THR A 72 17.48 13.02 -1.99
C THR A 72 16.38 13.11 -3.03
N ALA A 73 15.32 13.85 -2.74
CA ALA A 73 14.21 14.01 -3.66
C ALA A 73 13.69 15.43 -3.69
N LYS A 74 13.14 15.79 -4.84
CA LYS A 74 12.38 17.02 -5.04
C LYS A 74 10.98 16.67 -5.52
N VAL A 75 10.00 17.11 -4.76
CA VAL A 75 8.58 16.93 -5.03
C VAL A 75 7.94 18.30 -5.28
N LYS A 76 7.07 18.36 -6.26
CA LYS A 76 6.31 19.58 -6.58
C LYS A 76 4.85 19.22 -6.74
N LEU A 77 3.97 20.05 -6.20
CA LEU A 77 2.53 19.96 -6.39
C LEU A 77 1.96 21.33 -6.77
N LYS A 78 1.18 21.34 -7.84
CA LYS A 78 0.40 22.50 -8.27
C LYS A 78 -1.04 22.05 -8.52
N GLU A 79 -1.99 22.71 -7.87
CA GLU A 79 -3.41 22.54 -8.14
C GLU A 79 -3.97 23.89 -8.56
N PHE A 80 -4.48 23.99 -9.78
CA PHE A 80 -4.94 25.23 -10.39
C PHE A 80 -6.35 25.11 -10.95
N GLN A 81 -7.26 25.95 -10.49
CA GLN A 81 -8.60 26.10 -11.02
C GLN A 81 -8.61 27.12 -12.15
N GLN A 82 -8.81 26.68 -13.37
CA GLN A 82 -8.67 27.51 -14.56
C GLN A 82 -9.75 28.60 -14.68
N PHE A 83 -11.00 28.27 -14.28
CA PHE A 83 -12.14 29.15 -14.40
C PHE A 83 -12.89 29.28 -13.06
N SER A 84 -13.57 30.40 -12.87
CA SER A 84 -14.51 30.56 -11.75
C SER A 84 -15.64 29.54 -11.86
N LEU A 85 -16.01 28.94 -10.73
CA LEU A 85 -17.15 28.01 -10.72
C LEU A 85 -18.46 28.74 -10.87
N THR A 86 -19.37 28.16 -11.67
CA THR A 86 -20.73 28.64 -11.91
C THR A 86 -21.76 27.53 -11.64
N THR A 87 -21.62 26.86 -10.49
CA THR A 87 -22.56 25.81 -10.07
C THR A 87 -23.80 26.40 -9.42
N SER A 88 -24.83 25.60 -9.20
CA SER A 88 -26.03 25.99 -8.43
C SER A 88 -25.74 26.26 -6.95
N SER A 89 -24.58 25.83 -6.44
CA SER A 89 -24.16 26.03 -5.05
C SER A 89 -23.34 27.31 -4.89
N ALA A 90 -23.94 28.37 -4.30
CA ALA A 90 -23.20 29.59 -3.95
C ALA A 90 -22.02 29.32 -3.03
N PHE A 91 -22.13 28.32 -2.13
CA PHE A 91 -21.06 27.88 -1.28
C PHE A 91 -19.86 27.37 -2.09
N ASN A 92 -20.07 26.37 -2.97
CA ASN A 92 -18.99 25.80 -3.76
C ASN A 92 -18.30 26.84 -4.64
N ASN A 93 -19.08 27.74 -5.26
CA ASN A 93 -18.55 28.80 -6.11
C ASN A 93 -17.64 29.78 -5.33
N ALA A 94 -17.96 30.04 -4.07
CA ALA A 94 -17.21 30.96 -3.23
C ALA A 94 -15.95 30.36 -2.60
N VAL A 95 -15.99 29.06 -2.19
CA VAL A 95 -14.90 28.42 -1.42
C VAL A 95 -13.86 27.73 -2.27
N ARG A 96 -14.12 27.56 -3.58
CA ARG A 96 -13.20 27.01 -4.57
C ARG A 96 -12.99 27.99 -5.71
N PRO A 97 -12.25 29.09 -5.49
CA PRO A 97 -12.08 30.16 -6.46
C PRO A 97 -11.22 29.71 -7.65
N GLN A 98 -11.26 30.49 -8.72
CA GLN A 98 -10.24 30.47 -9.76
C GLN A 98 -8.89 30.83 -9.17
N GLY A 99 -7.80 30.26 -9.75
CA GLY A 99 -6.43 30.48 -9.29
C GLY A 99 -5.82 29.23 -8.66
N PHE A 100 -4.68 29.39 -8.01
CA PHE A 100 -3.98 28.32 -7.32
C PHE A 100 -4.64 27.97 -6.00
N HIS A 101 -5.01 26.70 -5.84
CA HIS A 101 -5.39 26.14 -4.55
C HIS A 101 -4.16 25.74 -3.74
N TYR A 102 -3.20 25.06 -4.41
CA TYR A 102 -1.89 24.71 -3.88
C TYR A 102 -0.81 24.96 -4.92
N ASN A 103 0.35 25.44 -4.49
CA ASN A 103 1.56 25.51 -5.29
C ASN A 103 2.76 25.49 -4.36
N PHE A 104 3.44 24.35 -4.27
CA PHE A 104 4.56 24.17 -3.36
C PHE A 104 5.62 23.21 -3.92
N ASP A 105 6.83 23.36 -3.44
CA ASP A 105 7.93 22.44 -3.59
C ASP A 105 8.26 21.82 -2.23
N VAL A 106 8.74 20.57 -2.21
CA VAL A 106 9.35 19.94 -1.03
C VAL A 106 10.67 19.33 -1.46
N ASP A 107 11.75 19.79 -0.85
CA ASP A 107 13.04 19.12 -0.91
C ASP A 107 13.11 18.12 0.26
N SER A 108 13.42 16.87 -0.01
CA SER A 108 13.55 15.85 1.03
C SER A 108 14.87 15.11 0.96
N SER A 109 15.39 14.73 2.12
CA SER A 109 16.53 13.84 2.23
C SER A 109 16.24 12.72 3.21
N SER A 110 16.80 11.54 2.95
CA SER A 110 16.76 10.43 3.88
C SER A 110 18.12 9.76 3.98
N ILE A 111 18.45 9.31 5.18
CA ILE A 111 19.60 8.46 5.46
C ILE A 111 19.15 7.31 6.37
N ALA A 112 19.56 6.09 6.04
CA ALA A 112 19.30 4.94 6.88
C ALA A 112 20.54 4.07 6.98
N VAL A 113 20.74 3.49 8.16
CA VAL A 113 21.69 2.41 8.40
C VAL A 113 20.90 1.15 8.74
N PHE A 114 21.34 0.01 8.25
CA PHE A 114 20.69 -1.24 8.51
C PHE A 114 21.69 -2.36 8.77
N PHE A 115 21.24 -3.28 9.60
CA PHE A 115 21.98 -4.49 9.97
C PHE A 115 21.01 -5.65 10.01
N GLY A 116 21.42 -6.80 9.50
CA GLY A 116 20.63 -8.04 9.55
C GLY A 116 21.53 -9.24 9.75
N PHE A 117 20.94 -10.29 10.28
CA PHE A 117 21.55 -11.62 10.34
C PHE A 117 20.51 -12.66 9.94
N ASP A 118 20.99 -13.65 9.18
CA ASP A 118 20.19 -14.78 8.73
C ASP A 118 20.90 -16.07 9.10
N GLU A 119 20.11 -17.15 9.28
CA GLU A 119 20.59 -18.50 9.52
C GLU A 119 21.50 -18.63 10.76
N PHE A 120 21.32 -17.79 11.78
CA PHE A 120 22.04 -17.95 13.04
C PHE A 120 21.61 -19.25 13.72
N PHE A 121 22.50 -20.24 13.73
CA PHE A 121 22.23 -21.57 14.23
C PHE A 121 22.19 -21.59 15.77
N ILE A 122 21.02 -21.84 16.35
CA ILE A 122 20.82 -21.85 17.82
C ILE A 122 20.65 -23.26 18.38
N GLY A 123 20.59 -24.29 17.53
CA GLY A 123 20.44 -25.68 17.95
C GLY A 123 20.09 -26.59 16.77
N LYS A 124 19.89 -27.87 17.00
CA LYS A 124 19.60 -28.85 15.96
C LYS A 124 18.36 -28.41 15.14
N ASN A 125 18.59 -28.08 13.86
CA ASN A 125 17.57 -27.62 12.92
C ASN A 125 16.80 -26.36 13.38
N SER A 126 17.43 -25.53 14.23
CA SER A 126 16.82 -24.32 14.76
C SER A 126 17.68 -23.12 14.41
N PHE A 127 17.04 -22.07 13.90
CA PHE A 127 17.69 -20.87 13.37
C PHE A 127 17.04 -19.62 13.95
N ALA A 128 17.84 -18.59 14.16
CA ALA A 128 17.36 -17.24 14.41
C ALA A 128 17.72 -16.35 13.23
N TYR A 129 16.90 -15.34 12.99
CA TYR A 129 17.15 -14.28 12.03
C TYR A 129 16.65 -12.95 12.57
N GLY A 130 17.21 -11.86 12.08
CA GLY A 130 16.77 -10.54 12.49
C GLY A 130 17.33 -9.42 11.65
N ASP A 131 16.61 -8.30 11.65
CA ASP A 131 16.97 -7.06 10.97
C ASP A 131 16.71 -5.88 11.90
N LEU A 132 17.56 -4.88 11.81
CA LEU A 132 17.41 -3.57 12.44
C LEU A 132 17.69 -2.49 11.40
N ARG A 133 16.85 -1.46 11.34
CA ARG A 133 17.05 -0.28 10.52
C ARG A 133 16.77 0.97 11.35
N LEU A 134 17.68 1.92 11.27
CA LEU A 134 17.57 3.27 11.80
C LEU A 134 17.51 4.21 10.61
N GLU A 135 16.55 5.11 10.60
CA GLU A 135 16.32 6.03 9.47
C GLU A 135 15.99 7.42 9.98
N HIS A 136 16.58 8.42 9.32
CA HIS A 136 16.29 9.83 9.51
C HIS A 136 15.79 10.41 8.18
N ASN A 137 14.69 11.15 8.24
CA ASN A 137 14.07 11.81 7.09
C ASN A 137 13.88 13.28 7.38
N ASP A 138 14.29 14.17 6.44
CA ASP A 138 14.07 15.59 6.46
C ASP A 138 13.18 16.01 5.30
N TYR A 139 12.23 16.92 5.57
CA TYR A 139 11.38 17.57 4.58
C TYR A 139 11.48 19.08 4.75
N SER A 140 11.89 19.79 3.69
CA SER A 140 11.87 21.25 3.63
C SER A 140 10.77 21.71 2.68
N TYR A 141 9.72 22.25 3.22
CA TYR A 141 8.52 22.69 2.50
C TYR A 141 8.62 24.17 2.16
N ASP A 142 8.43 24.53 0.91
CA ASP A 142 8.49 25.87 0.35
C ASP A 142 7.16 26.18 -0.37
N ASN A 143 6.35 27.03 0.23
CA ASN A 143 5.07 27.49 -0.32
C ASN A 143 5.31 28.61 -1.34
N LYS A 144 4.92 28.40 -2.58
CA LYS A 144 5.12 29.34 -3.68
C LYS A 144 4.03 30.40 -3.82
N ILE A 145 3.06 30.41 -2.92
CA ILE A 145 1.94 31.35 -2.86
C ILE A 145 1.66 31.73 -1.40
N LEU A 146 0.70 32.61 -1.15
CA LEU A 146 0.40 33.06 0.20
C LEU A 146 -0.14 31.91 1.10
N ALA A 147 0.37 31.83 2.31
CA ALA A 147 -0.12 30.91 3.34
C ALA A 147 -1.54 31.23 3.80
N GLY A 148 -2.19 30.26 4.45
CA GLY A 148 -3.54 30.38 4.95
C GLY A 148 -4.64 29.87 4.01
N ASN A 149 -5.90 30.17 4.33
CA ASN A 149 -7.07 29.73 3.59
C ASN A 149 -7.73 30.85 2.75
N THR A 150 -6.90 31.63 2.08
CA THR A 150 -7.29 32.71 1.17
C THR A 150 -7.17 32.28 -0.28
N LYS A 151 -7.64 33.10 -1.22
CA LYS A 151 -7.27 33.01 -2.63
C LYS A 151 -5.76 33.20 -2.79
N ASP A 152 -5.23 32.90 -3.96
CA ASP A 152 -3.80 33.06 -4.25
C ASP A 152 -3.34 34.54 -4.26
N ASP A 153 -4.28 35.50 -4.46
CA ASP A 153 -4.04 36.93 -4.34
C ASP A 153 -4.19 37.48 -2.90
N GLY A 154 -4.45 36.62 -1.92
CA GLY A 154 -4.65 36.98 -0.51
C GLY A 154 -6.06 37.43 -0.14
N THR A 155 -6.97 37.57 -1.10
CA THR A 155 -8.37 37.94 -0.77
C THR A 155 -9.10 36.78 -0.11
N PRO A 156 -9.97 37.03 0.91
CA PRO A 156 -10.71 35.97 1.56
C PRO A 156 -11.74 35.33 0.63
N CYS A 157 -11.95 34.03 0.76
CA CYS A 157 -13.10 33.36 0.20
C CYS A 157 -14.36 33.66 1.06
N GLY A 158 -15.55 33.53 0.45
CA GLY A 158 -16.82 33.56 1.19
C GLY A 158 -16.95 32.40 2.18
N PHE A 159 -18.01 32.44 3.01
CA PHE A 159 -18.36 31.35 3.95
C PHE A 159 -17.23 30.95 4.92
N GLY A 160 -16.43 31.94 5.37
CA GLY A 160 -15.39 31.75 6.38
C GLY A 160 -14.06 31.19 5.86
N GLY A 161 -13.73 31.38 4.58
CA GLY A 161 -12.46 31.04 3.95
C GLY A 161 -12.57 30.01 2.84
N CYS A 162 -11.47 29.80 2.11
CA CYS A 162 -11.40 28.81 1.04
C CYS A 162 -11.47 27.37 1.60
N TYR A 163 -11.81 26.39 0.76
CA TYR A 163 -11.95 24.99 1.16
C TYR A 163 -10.61 24.26 1.31
N TYR A 164 -9.51 24.98 1.24
CA TYR A 164 -8.16 24.53 1.38
C TYR A 164 -7.38 25.45 2.30
N SER A 165 -6.28 24.96 2.85
CA SER A 165 -5.34 25.73 3.66
C SER A 165 -3.92 25.38 3.25
N ARG A 166 -3.04 26.37 3.30
CA ARG A 166 -1.62 26.27 2.94
C ARG A 166 -0.79 26.66 4.15
N PRO A 167 0.12 25.81 4.63
CA PRO A 167 1.05 26.19 5.69
C PRO A 167 2.02 27.27 5.21
N GLU A 168 2.65 27.95 6.16
CA GLU A 168 3.88 28.70 5.93
C GLU A 168 5.05 27.74 5.64
N ASP A 169 6.15 28.27 5.12
CA ASP A 169 7.39 27.51 4.93
C ASP A 169 7.83 26.86 6.23
N ARG A 170 8.24 25.59 6.16
CA ARG A 170 8.63 24.84 7.35
C ARG A 170 9.52 23.65 7.03
N ASP A 171 10.25 23.23 8.06
CA ASP A 171 11.04 22.00 8.04
C ASP A 171 10.41 20.99 9.01
N ASP A 172 10.31 19.73 8.55
CA ASP A 172 9.83 18.59 9.35
C ASP A 172 10.86 17.47 9.28
N ASN A 173 11.11 16.80 10.41
CA ASN A 173 12.04 15.68 10.48
C ASN A 173 11.43 14.49 11.23
N PHE A 174 11.87 13.28 10.88
CA PHE A 174 11.37 12.03 11.44
C PHE A 174 12.54 11.07 11.68
N ASP A 175 12.70 10.68 12.95
CA ASP A 175 13.68 9.66 13.38
C ASP A 175 12.95 8.34 13.64
N GLU A 176 13.32 7.29 12.91
CA GLU A 176 12.55 6.06 12.90
C GLU A 176 13.43 4.82 13.11
N VAL A 177 12.82 3.84 13.76
CA VAL A 177 13.41 2.52 13.98
C VAL A 177 12.45 1.47 13.44
N SER A 178 12.97 0.52 12.68
CA SER A 178 12.24 -0.71 12.37
C SER A 178 13.10 -1.92 12.67
N PHE A 179 12.46 -3.02 13.07
CA PHE A 179 13.15 -4.28 13.33
C PHE A 179 12.28 -5.48 13.02
N ARG A 180 12.93 -6.60 12.81
CA ARG A 180 12.34 -7.93 12.77
C ARG A 180 13.26 -8.90 13.51
N LEU A 181 12.69 -9.75 14.34
CA LEU A 181 13.40 -10.83 15.00
C LEU A 181 12.54 -12.09 14.92
N GLY A 182 13.13 -13.18 14.47
CA GLY A 182 12.40 -14.42 14.27
C GLY A 182 13.21 -15.66 14.62
N LEU A 183 12.46 -16.71 14.88
CA LEU A 183 12.96 -18.06 15.18
C LEU A 183 12.30 -19.03 14.21
N GLU A 184 13.08 -19.97 13.70
CA GLU A 184 12.61 -21.04 12.82
C GLU A 184 13.15 -22.38 13.28
N LYS A 185 12.31 -23.40 13.26
CA LYS A 185 12.69 -24.79 13.54
C LYS A 185 12.20 -25.72 12.44
N LYS A 186 13.11 -26.46 11.83
CA LYS A 186 12.82 -27.49 10.81
C LYS A 186 12.71 -28.86 11.45
N VAL A 187 11.59 -29.54 11.21
CA VAL A 187 11.34 -30.90 11.68
C VAL A 187 10.83 -31.71 10.47
N ASN A 188 11.74 -32.44 9.85
CA ASN A 188 11.45 -33.15 8.59
C ASN A 188 10.92 -32.21 7.50
N LEU A 189 9.66 -32.43 7.05
CA LEU A 189 8.98 -31.62 6.04
C LEU A 189 8.25 -30.40 6.62
N LEU A 190 8.23 -30.26 7.95
CA LEU A 190 7.56 -29.18 8.65
C LEU A 190 8.59 -28.16 9.13
N THR A 191 8.31 -26.89 8.84
CA THR A 191 9.01 -25.75 9.42
C THR A 191 8.04 -24.98 10.28
N VAL A 192 8.36 -24.76 11.54
CA VAL A 192 7.61 -23.89 12.45
C VAL A 192 8.41 -22.61 12.65
N PHE A 193 7.73 -21.46 12.61
CA PHE A 193 8.37 -20.18 12.81
C PHE A 193 7.56 -19.26 13.73
N SER A 194 8.26 -18.34 14.36
CA SER A 194 7.66 -17.20 15.05
C SER A 194 8.49 -15.96 14.81
N GLN A 195 7.84 -14.81 14.66
CA GLN A 195 8.54 -13.54 14.50
C GLN A 195 7.79 -12.39 15.16
N ILE A 196 8.57 -11.44 15.67
CA ILE A 196 8.07 -10.11 16.04
C ILE A 196 8.72 -9.09 15.11
N SER A 197 7.92 -8.12 14.68
CA SER A 197 8.41 -7.04 13.82
C SER A 197 7.77 -5.72 14.19
N MET A 198 8.49 -4.64 13.94
CA MET A 198 7.99 -3.27 13.99
C MET A 198 8.42 -2.55 12.72
N GLY A 199 7.45 -1.98 12.02
CA GLY A 199 7.64 -1.11 10.86
C GLY A 199 7.05 0.27 11.12
N PHE A 200 7.48 1.24 10.34
CA PHE A 200 7.01 2.62 10.40
C PHE A 200 6.65 3.16 9.02
N ARG A 201 5.90 4.24 9.00
CA ARG A 201 5.62 5.07 7.82
C ARG A 201 5.61 6.54 8.22
N PRO A 202 6.59 7.34 7.79
CA PRO A 202 6.54 8.79 7.98
C PRO A 202 5.29 9.40 7.31
N PRO A 203 4.79 10.54 7.79
CA PRO A 203 3.71 11.25 7.14
C PRO A 203 4.05 11.56 5.68
N GLN A 204 3.07 11.42 4.80
CA GLN A 204 3.23 11.82 3.40
C GLN A 204 3.17 13.35 3.28
N MET A 205 3.87 13.91 2.32
CA MET A 205 3.88 15.36 2.08
C MET A 205 2.47 15.93 1.82
N THR A 206 1.57 15.13 1.25
CA THR A 206 0.15 15.52 1.08
C THR A 206 -0.66 15.44 2.37
N GLU A 207 -0.22 14.69 3.36
CA GLU A 207 -0.82 14.66 4.70
C GLU A 207 -0.38 15.88 5.51
N LEU A 208 0.86 16.32 5.34
CA LEU A 208 1.42 17.49 6.02
C LEU A 208 0.99 18.81 5.38
N TYR A 209 1.01 18.91 4.03
CA TYR A 209 1.02 20.22 3.35
C TYR A 209 -0.21 20.47 2.47
N ARG A 210 -1.04 19.46 2.19
CA ARG A 210 -2.28 19.63 1.43
C ARG A 210 -3.49 19.59 2.38
N LEU A 211 -3.66 20.69 3.12
CA LEU A 211 -4.63 20.79 4.21
C LEU A 211 -6.00 21.23 3.72
N GLN A 212 -7.03 20.77 4.40
CA GLN A 212 -8.40 21.25 4.22
C GLN A 212 -8.63 22.54 4.99
N LYS A 213 -9.76 23.21 4.70
CA LYS A 213 -10.18 24.42 5.40
C LYS A 213 -10.09 24.21 6.92
N LYS A 214 -9.47 25.18 7.61
CA LYS A 214 -9.27 25.21 9.05
C LYS A 214 -8.33 24.15 9.62
N GLN A 215 -7.74 23.31 8.80
CA GLN A 215 -6.65 22.47 9.27
C GLN A 215 -5.37 23.30 9.40
N THR A 216 -4.67 23.07 10.48
CA THR A 216 -3.28 23.51 10.67
C THR A 216 -2.40 22.27 10.55
N VAL A 217 -1.15 22.44 10.17
CA VAL A 217 -0.16 21.37 10.29
C VAL A 217 -0.01 21.05 11.77
N GLY A 218 -0.40 19.85 12.16
CA GLY A 218 -0.11 19.33 13.49
C GLY A 218 1.30 18.77 13.60
N ASP A 219 1.71 18.46 14.81
CA ASP A 219 2.87 17.60 15.05
C ASP A 219 2.41 16.15 14.82
N ILE A 220 2.46 15.74 13.54
CA ILE A 220 2.02 14.41 13.12
C ILE A 220 3.21 13.46 13.24
N ASP A 221 3.08 12.45 14.08
CA ASP A 221 4.07 11.39 14.23
C ASP A 221 4.00 10.37 13.09
N SER A 222 5.08 9.63 12.92
CA SER A 222 5.10 8.49 12.00
C SER A 222 4.22 7.35 12.51
N GLU A 223 3.44 6.76 11.61
CA GLU A 223 2.69 5.54 11.94
C GLU A 223 3.64 4.39 12.28
N LYS A 224 3.30 3.61 13.30
CA LYS A 224 4.06 2.43 13.75
C LYS A 224 3.17 1.20 13.82
N LEU A 225 3.60 0.12 13.20
CA LEU A 225 2.92 -1.18 13.24
C LEU A 225 3.83 -2.20 13.89
N THR A 226 3.42 -2.73 15.04
CA THR A 226 4.09 -3.86 15.71
C THR A 226 3.26 -5.11 15.50
N MET A 227 3.91 -6.20 15.05
CA MET A 227 3.26 -7.47 14.72
C MET A 227 4.00 -8.63 15.40
N LEU A 228 3.24 -9.56 15.95
CA LEU A 228 3.68 -10.91 16.31
C LEU A 228 3.03 -11.90 15.36
N GLU A 229 3.81 -12.77 14.78
CA GLU A 229 3.34 -13.84 13.89
C GLU A 229 3.90 -15.19 14.33
N ILE A 230 3.07 -16.22 14.28
CA ILE A 230 3.46 -17.61 14.52
C ILE A 230 2.84 -18.44 13.41
N GLY A 231 3.64 -19.30 12.81
CA GLY A 231 3.15 -20.10 11.70
C GLY A 231 3.91 -21.38 11.47
N SER A 232 3.44 -22.13 10.49
CA SER A 232 4.11 -23.33 10.03
C SER A 232 4.02 -23.47 8.52
N ARG A 233 5.03 -24.10 7.93
CA ARG A 233 5.11 -24.46 6.52
C ARG A 233 5.37 -25.94 6.41
N PHE A 234 4.60 -26.62 5.60
CA PHE A 234 4.80 -28.01 5.25
C PHE A 234 5.09 -28.09 3.74
N LEU A 235 6.14 -28.82 3.38
CA LEU A 235 6.57 -28.93 1.97
C LEU A 235 6.88 -30.37 1.62
N SER A 236 6.10 -30.92 0.66
CA SER A 236 6.36 -32.20 0.00
C SER A 236 6.12 -32.08 -1.52
N ASP A 237 6.43 -33.12 -2.27
CA ASP A 237 6.25 -33.14 -3.74
C ASP A 237 4.78 -32.99 -4.17
N TYR A 238 3.85 -33.46 -3.35
CA TYR A 238 2.42 -33.47 -3.66
C TYR A 238 1.61 -32.43 -2.88
N PHE A 239 2.11 -31.98 -1.73
CA PHE A 239 1.38 -31.08 -0.86
C PHE A 239 2.32 -30.02 -0.25
N GLU A 240 1.94 -28.77 -0.43
CA GLU A 240 2.55 -27.62 0.23
C GLU A 240 1.45 -26.89 1.00
N ALA A 241 1.74 -26.52 2.22
CA ALA A 241 0.82 -25.70 3.03
C ALA A 241 1.61 -24.71 3.87
N SER A 242 1.07 -23.52 4.02
CA SER A 242 1.52 -22.52 4.98
C SER A 242 0.32 -22.01 5.74
N ILE A 243 0.44 -21.97 7.06
CA ILE A 243 -0.56 -21.38 7.94
C ILE A 243 0.14 -20.44 8.90
N SER A 244 -0.38 -19.24 9.08
CA SER A 244 0.09 -18.33 10.11
C SER A 244 -1.06 -17.62 10.80
N ILE A 245 -0.86 -17.32 12.07
CA ILE A 245 -1.70 -16.44 12.87
C ILE A 245 -0.88 -15.22 13.25
N TYR A 246 -1.51 -14.05 13.21
CA TYR A 246 -0.84 -12.83 13.60
C TYR A 246 -1.70 -12.00 14.55
N ALA A 247 -1.02 -11.21 15.37
CA ALA A 247 -1.62 -10.17 16.18
C ALA A 247 -0.71 -8.95 16.21
N GLY A 248 -1.28 -7.77 16.04
CA GLY A 248 -0.50 -6.53 16.01
C GLY A 248 -1.29 -5.30 16.38
N LYS A 249 -0.56 -4.22 16.60
CA LYS A 249 -1.09 -2.91 16.94
C LYS A 249 -0.48 -1.85 16.06
N LYS A 250 -1.34 -1.05 15.42
CA LYS A 250 -0.92 0.16 14.72
C LYS A 250 -1.18 1.35 15.63
N ARG A 251 -0.20 2.24 15.73
CA ARG A 251 -0.22 3.47 16.52
C ARG A 251 0.04 4.66 15.62
N ASP A 252 -0.40 5.82 16.06
CA ASP A 252 -0.21 7.09 15.37
C ASP A 252 -0.70 7.03 13.91
N SER A 253 -1.83 6.29 13.71
CA SER A 253 -2.38 6.07 12.38
C SER A 253 -2.92 7.38 11.83
N ILE A 254 -2.43 7.73 10.62
CA ILE A 254 -2.88 8.89 9.87
C ILE A 254 -3.96 8.43 8.89
N PHE A 255 -5.14 9.02 8.98
CA PHE A 255 -6.26 8.68 8.11
C PHE A 255 -7.05 9.93 7.70
N ARG A 256 -7.90 9.77 6.70
CA ARG A 256 -8.86 10.80 6.30
C ARG A 256 -10.24 10.36 6.75
N ASP A 257 -10.93 11.27 7.43
CA ASP A 257 -12.33 11.05 7.77
C ASP A 257 -13.26 11.16 6.54
N ALA A 258 -14.55 10.92 6.74
CA ALA A 258 -15.54 10.95 5.66
C ALA A 258 -15.66 12.33 4.96
N GLU A 259 -15.18 13.39 5.59
CA GLU A 259 -15.11 14.75 5.05
C GLU A 259 -13.75 15.11 4.43
N ASN A 260 -12.83 14.14 4.35
CA ASN A 260 -11.46 14.28 3.86
C ASN A 260 -10.51 15.10 4.74
N PHE A 261 -10.86 15.33 6.02
CA PHE A 261 -9.91 15.91 6.97
C PHE A 261 -8.89 14.88 7.41
N ILE A 262 -7.63 15.30 7.53
CA ILE A 262 -6.55 14.45 8.03
C ILE A 262 -6.69 14.38 9.55
N GLN A 263 -6.77 13.17 10.05
CA GLN A 263 -6.75 12.81 11.46
C GLN A 263 -5.46 12.06 11.75
N ASP A 264 -4.90 12.27 12.92
CA ASP A 264 -3.70 11.58 13.43
C ASP A 264 -4.02 10.88 14.77
N ASN A 265 -3.01 10.27 15.38
CA ASN A 265 -3.15 9.56 16.65
C ASN A 265 -4.16 8.39 16.64
N GLY A 266 -4.54 7.91 15.46
CA GLY A 266 -5.37 6.72 15.32
C GLY A 266 -4.68 5.48 15.88
N LYS A 267 -5.47 4.55 16.42
CA LYS A 267 -4.98 3.28 16.98
C LYS A 267 -5.84 2.15 16.45
N THR A 268 -5.19 1.11 15.95
CA THR A 268 -5.92 -0.06 15.46
C THR A 268 -5.27 -1.36 15.94
N ASP A 269 -6.11 -2.34 16.25
CA ASP A 269 -5.71 -3.71 16.55
C ASP A 269 -5.93 -4.57 15.30
N HIS A 270 -4.94 -5.40 14.99
CA HIS A 270 -4.92 -6.29 13.85
C HIS A 270 -4.74 -7.72 14.31
N LYS A 271 -5.65 -8.61 13.93
CA LYS A 271 -5.53 -10.05 14.18
C LYS A 271 -6.02 -10.80 12.96
N GLY A 272 -5.38 -11.93 12.67
CA GLY A 272 -5.84 -12.74 11.55
C GLY A 272 -5.18 -14.08 11.46
N LEU A 273 -5.66 -14.84 10.49
CA LEU A 273 -5.15 -16.12 10.06
C LEU A 273 -4.97 -16.08 8.55
N GLU A 274 -3.80 -16.51 8.11
CA GLU A 274 -3.49 -16.68 6.70
C GLU A 274 -3.26 -18.15 6.40
N LEU A 275 -3.79 -18.60 5.29
CA LEU A 275 -3.67 -19.98 4.83
C LEU A 275 -3.32 -20.00 3.34
N PHE A 276 -2.30 -20.76 3.00
CA PHE A 276 -1.95 -21.10 1.62
C PHE A 276 -1.80 -22.61 1.50
N THR A 277 -2.35 -23.20 0.44
CA THR A 277 -2.11 -24.60 0.10
C THR A 277 -1.93 -24.79 -1.39
N ARG A 278 -1.08 -25.75 -1.74
CA ARG A 278 -0.96 -26.31 -3.08
C ARG A 278 -1.06 -27.83 -2.97
N LEU A 279 -2.04 -28.40 -3.63
CA LEU A 279 -2.25 -29.83 -3.71
C LEU A 279 -2.05 -30.31 -5.16
N LYS A 280 -1.06 -31.14 -5.40
CA LYS A 280 -0.89 -31.87 -6.66
C LYS A 280 -1.70 -33.15 -6.57
N ILE A 281 -2.95 -33.13 -7.07
CA ILE A 281 -3.86 -34.27 -7.03
C ILE A 281 -3.31 -35.44 -7.86
N ASN A 282 -2.74 -35.11 -9.01
CA ASN A 282 -2.00 -36.03 -9.90
C ASN A 282 -1.13 -35.20 -10.86
N GLU A 283 -0.43 -35.86 -11.82
CA GLU A 283 0.46 -35.21 -12.78
C GLU A 283 -0.23 -34.13 -13.64
N LYS A 284 -1.55 -34.21 -13.79
CA LYS A 284 -2.33 -33.28 -14.63
C LYS A 284 -3.13 -32.25 -13.84
N ASN A 285 -3.36 -32.46 -12.56
CA ASN A 285 -4.27 -31.64 -11.77
C ASN A 285 -3.58 -31.10 -10.53
N SER A 286 -3.61 -29.78 -10.38
CA SER A 286 -3.18 -29.09 -9.18
C SER A 286 -4.27 -28.14 -8.69
N LEU A 287 -4.48 -28.09 -7.38
CA LEU A 287 -5.36 -27.16 -6.73
C LEU A 287 -4.53 -26.24 -5.84
N PHE A 288 -4.82 -24.94 -5.93
CA PHE A 288 -4.25 -23.91 -5.09
C PHE A 288 -5.36 -23.26 -4.30
N PHE A 289 -5.09 -22.96 -3.05
CA PHE A 289 -5.95 -22.18 -2.20
C PHE A 289 -5.11 -21.15 -1.47
N ALA A 290 -5.56 -19.89 -1.45
CA ALA A 290 -5.05 -18.86 -0.59
C ALA A 290 -6.23 -18.19 0.11
N GLY A 291 -6.10 -17.91 1.40
CA GLY A 291 -7.20 -17.30 2.15
C GLY A 291 -6.72 -16.58 3.39
N THR A 292 -7.45 -15.52 3.72
CA THR A 292 -7.22 -14.70 4.89
C THR A 292 -8.52 -14.52 5.64
N PHE A 293 -8.47 -14.71 6.96
CA PHE A 293 -9.50 -14.28 7.92
C PHE A 293 -8.89 -13.19 8.77
N GLN A 294 -9.51 -12.01 8.79
CA GLN A 294 -8.95 -10.87 9.49
C GLN A 294 -9.98 -10.15 10.35
N ASN A 295 -9.52 -9.65 11.48
CA ASN A 295 -10.28 -8.87 12.43
C ASN A 295 -9.46 -7.64 12.79
N HIS A 296 -9.69 -6.56 12.04
CA HIS A 296 -9.04 -5.27 12.24
C HIS A 296 -10.04 -4.33 12.88
N LYS A 297 -9.68 -3.76 14.02
CA LYS A 297 -10.57 -2.92 14.84
C LYS A 297 -9.90 -1.66 15.29
N TYR A 298 -10.68 -0.59 15.41
CA TYR A 298 -10.26 0.62 16.09
C TYR A 298 -10.01 0.37 17.58
N ASP A 299 -8.89 0.89 18.10
CA ASP A 299 -8.50 0.84 19.53
C ASP A 299 -8.51 2.23 20.15
N PHE A 300 -9.40 3.10 19.68
CA PHE A 300 -9.64 4.45 20.19
C PHE A 300 -11.05 4.90 19.83
N SER A 301 -11.50 5.95 20.50
CA SER A 301 -12.76 6.61 20.17
C SER A 301 -12.53 8.10 19.96
N THR A 302 -13.10 8.64 18.91
CA THR A 302 -13.07 10.06 18.59
C THR A 302 -14.31 10.46 17.81
N GLU A 303 -14.64 11.74 17.85
CA GLU A 303 -15.64 12.35 16.98
C GLU A 303 -14.89 13.28 16.01
N THR A 304 -15.10 13.09 14.72
CA THR A 304 -14.47 13.93 13.70
C THR A 304 -15.14 15.31 13.61
N SER A 305 -14.54 16.22 12.87
CA SER A 305 -15.01 17.62 12.73
C SER A 305 -16.44 17.75 12.21
N MET A 306 -16.97 16.75 11.50
CA MET A 306 -18.32 16.71 10.94
C MET A 306 -19.20 15.63 11.59
N LYS A 307 -18.82 15.17 12.79
CA LYS A 307 -19.57 14.24 13.64
C LYS A 307 -19.58 12.78 13.21
N GLU A 308 -18.70 12.35 12.30
CA GLU A 308 -18.44 10.95 12.14
C GLU A 308 -17.85 10.39 13.44
N GLN A 309 -18.40 9.30 13.95
CA GLN A 309 -17.96 8.70 15.20
C GLN A 309 -17.11 7.48 14.93
N ILE A 310 -15.86 7.52 15.38
CA ILE A 310 -15.02 6.34 15.50
C ILE A 310 -15.19 5.81 16.92
N ILE A 311 -15.57 4.54 17.05
CA ILE A 311 -15.83 3.90 18.34
C ILE A 311 -14.87 2.74 18.50
N SER A 312 -14.16 2.70 19.64
CA SER A 312 -13.27 1.58 19.97
C SER A 312 -14.03 0.25 19.94
N GLY A 313 -13.46 -0.73 19.23
CA GLY A 313 -14.08 -2.03 19.00
C GLY A 313 -14.83 -2.17 17.68
N ASN A 314 -15.15 -1.06 16.99
CA ASN A 314 -15.65 -1.10 15.61
C ASN A 314 -14.60 -1.66 14.66
N TYR A 315 -15.04 -2.29 13.58
CA TYR A 315 -14.14 -2.72 12.50
C TYR A 315 -13.57 -1.50 11.77
N VAL A 316 -12.30 -1.60 11.39
CA VAL A 316 -11.68 -0.63 10.48
C VAL A 316 -12.42 -0.70 9.15
N ASP A 317 -12.86 0.45 8.66
CA ASP A 317 -13.57 0.55 7.38
C ASP A 317 -12.67 0.18 6.20
N THR A 318 -13.30 -0.21 5.09
CA THR A 318 -12.64 -0.69 3.87
C THR A 318 -11.68 -1.86 4.07
N SER A 319 -11.84 -2.61 5.17
CA SER A 319 -11.04 -3.80 5.53
C SER A 319 -11.90 -5.06 5.46
N PRO A 320 -11.81 -5.86 4.38
CA PRO A 320 -12.60 -7.10 4.24
C PRO A 320 -12.31 -8.10 5.36
N LYS A 321 -13.35 -8.69 5.94
CA LYS A 321 -13.22 -9.69 7.02
C LYS A 321 -12.61 -11.00 6.53
N THR A 322 -12.81 -11.30 5.23
CA THR A 322 -12.29 -12.52 4.59
C THR A 322 -11.90 -12.23 3.14
N SER A 323 -10.89 -12.95 2.67
CA SER A 323 -10.49 -12.95 1.25
C SER A 323 -10.01 -14.34 0.87
N PHE A 324 -10.52 -14.88 -0.24
CA PHE A 324 -10.17 -16.23 -0.70
C PHE A 324 -9.88 -16.22 -2.20
N ASN A 325 -8.90 -17.02 -2.58
CA ASN A 325 -8.61 -17.37 -3.96
C ASN A 325 -8.46 -18.89 -4.07
N ILE A 326 -9.21 -19.51 -4.97
CA ILE A 326 -9.11 -20.93 -5.28
C ILE A 326 -8.82 -21.07 -6.75
N ARG A 327 -7.75 -21.79 -7.11
CA ARG A 327 -7.36 -21.97 -8.49
C ARG A 327 -7.10 -23.45 -8.78
N TRP A 328 -7.83 -23.97 -9.76
CA TRP A 328 -7.62 -25.30 -10.30
C TRP A 328 -6.91 -25.22 -11.64
N LEU A 329 -5.75 -25.89 -11.73
CA LEU A 329 -4.96 -26.01 -12.94
C LEU A 329 -5.07 -27.46 -13.45
N ASN A 330 -5.49 -27.62 -14.70
CA ASN A 330 -5.55 -28.91 -15.39
C ASN A 330 -4.67 -28.89 -16.64
N THR A 331 -3.77 -29.88 -16.76
CA THR A 331 -2.97 -30.15 -17.96
C THR A 331 -3.69 -31.20 -18.81
N LEU A 332 -4.54 -30.75 -19.72
CA LEU A 332 -5.35 -31.60 -20.58
C LEU A 332 -4.47 -32.50 -21.49
N SER A 333 -3.39 -31.91 -22.02
CA SER A 333 -2.37 -32.60 -22.84
C SER A 333 -1.05 -31.83 -22.73
N ASN A 334 -0.01 -32.34 -23.42
CA ASN A 334 1.29 -31.63 -23.51
C ASN A 334 1.17 -30.22 -24.14
N SER A 335 0.12 -29.99 -24.93
CA SER A 335 -0.11 -28.73 -25.64
C SER A 335 -1.27 -27.92 -25.06
N MET A 336 -2.05 -28.46 -24.14
CA MET A 336 -3.27 -27.80 -23.63
C MET A 336 -3.27 -27.72 -22.12
N LYS A 337 -3.49 -26.51 -21.59
CA LYS A 337 -3.72 -26.27 -20.16
C LYS A 337 -4.99 -25.47 -19.97
N PHE A 338 -5.73 -25.82 -18.94
CA PHE A 338 -6.94 -25.11 -18.51
C PHE A 338 -6.76 -24.68 -17.06
N GLU A 339 -7.25 -23.50 -16.72
CA GLU A 339 -7.26 -22.96 -15.37
C GLU A 339 -8.64 -22.37 -15.11
N LEU A 340 -9.17 -22.67 -13.94
CA LEU A 340 -10.38 -22.06 -13.38
C LEU A 340 -10.00 -21.46 -12.05
N GLU A 341 -10.39 -20.21 -11.84
CA GLU A 341 -10.08 -19.43 -10.65
C GLU A 341 -11.35 -18.84 -10.07
N ALA A 342 -11.51 -18.94 -8.75
CA ALA A 342 -12.56 -18.31 -7.99
C ALA A 342 -11.94 -17.36 -6.97
N GLU A 343 -12.39 -16.11 -7.00
CA GLU A 343 -12.00 -15.07 -6.04
C GLU A 343 -13.23 -14.67 -5.21
N ARG A 344 -13.05 -14.58 -3.91
CA ARG A 344 -14.06 -14.07 -2.98
C ARG A 344 -13.47 -12.93 -2.18
N LEU A 345 -14.09 -11.76 -2.27
CA LEU A 345 -13.93 -10.66 -1.32
C LEU A 345 -15.12 -10.71 -0.35
N GLY A 346 -14.84 -10.84 0.94
CA GLY A 346 -15.87 -10.84 1.97
C GLY A 346 -16.42 -9.44 2.24
N SER A 347 -17.44 -9.38 3.12
CA SER A 347 -18.03 -8.10 3.50
C SER A 347 -17.08 -7.24 4.32
N TYR A 348 -17.28 -5.91 4.24
CA TYR A 348 -16.60 -4.93 5.06
C TYR A 348 -17.45 -3.68 5.24
N TYR A 349 -17.22 -2.96 6.34
CA TYR A 349 -17.83 -1.66 6.56
C TYR A 349 -17.18 -0.59 5.68
N THR A 350 -18.00 0.32 5.17
CA THR A 350 -17.55 1.40 4.27
C THR A 350 -17.35 2.72 5.01
N ASP A 351 -17.73 2.77 6.30
CA ASP A 351 -17.58 3.89 7.22
C ASP A 351 -17.02 3.44 8.59
N ALA A 352 -16.35 4.33 9.30
CA ALA A 352 -15.74 4.04 10.59
C ALA A 352 -16.77 3.85 11.72
N ALA A 353 -17.99 4.37 11.57
CA ALA A 353 -19.09 4.15 12.49
C ALA A 353 -19.72 2.76 12.38
N ASN A 354 -19.36 1.99 11.33
CA ASN A 354 -19.91 0.69 10.99
C ASN A 354 -21.43 0.67 10.74
N LEU A 355 -21.95 1.73 10.14
CA LEU A 355 -23.37 1.87 9.80
C LEU A 355 -23.66 1.43 8.35
N HIS A 356 -22.64 1.44 7.49
CA HIS A 356 -22.73 1.09 6.07
C HIS A 356 -21.82 -0.10 5.78
N GLU A 357 -22.30 -1.07 5.01
CA GLU A 357 -21.55 -2.31 4.72
C GLU A 357 -21.64 -2.65 3.23
N TYR A 358 -20.52 -3.07 2.66
CA TYR A 358 -20.47 -3.73 1.36
C TYR A 358 -20.42 -5.24 1.58
N GLU A 359 -21.34 -5.98 0.94
CA GLU A 359 -21.47 -7.44 1.14
C GLU A 359 -20.33 -8.26 0.52
N GLY A 360 -19.46 -7.60 -0.27
CA GLY A 360 -18.42 -8.28 -1.03
C GLY A 360 -18.95 -8.94 -2.30
N HIS A 361 -18.10 -9.72 -2.97
CA HIS A 361 -18.46 -10.38 -4.23
C HIS A 361 -17.65 -11.66 -4.46
N THR A 362 -18.11 -12.48 -5.40
CA THR A 362 -17.38 -13.67 -5.87
C THR A 362 -17.24 -13.60 -7.38
N LEU A 363 -16.01 -13.67 -7.87
CA LEU A 363 -15.69 -13.68 -9.30
C LEU A 363 -15.15 -15.04 -9.72
N ILE A 364 -15.53 -15.48 -10.91
CA ILE A 364 -14.96 -16.68 -11.52
C ILE A 364 -14.25 -16.26 -12.80
N HIS A 365 -13.03 -16.76 -12.96
CA HIS A 365 -12.20 -16.51 -14.14
C HIS A 365 -11.78 -17.82 -14.75
N SER A 366 -11.57 -17.83 -16.07
CA SER A 366 -11.00 -18.99 -16.76
C SER A 366 -9.86 -18.59 -17.68
N ARG A 367 -8.91 -19.52 -17.83
CA ARG A 367 -7.79 -19.36 -18.75
C ARG A 367 -7.53 -20.67 -19.47
N PHE A 368 -7.48 -20.59 -20.80
CA PHE A 368 -7.08 -21.69 -21.66
C PHE A 368 -5.79 -21.33 -22.38
N VAL A 369 -4.82 -22.24 -22.37
CA VAL A 369 -3.53 -22.10 -23.06
C VAL A 369 -3.38 -23.23 -24.05
N TYR A 370 -3.13 -22.88 -25.30
CA TYR A 370 -2.83 -23.85 -26.36
C TYR A 370 -1.45 -23.56 -26.96
N LEU A 371 -0.60 -24.58 -26.96
CA LEU A 371 0.73 -24.56 -27.52
C LEU A 371 0.71 -25.22 -28.90
N TYR A 372 0.77 -24.42 -29.97
CA TYR A 372 0.78 -24.92 -31.35
C TYR A 372 2.12 -25.58 -31.70
N ARG A 373 3.22 -24.96 -31.25
CA ARG A 373 4.61 -25.40 -31.40
C ARG A 373 5.39 -24.93 -30.19
N ASN A 374 6.62 -25.40 -30.04
CA ASN A 374 7.45 -25.03 -28.87
C ASN A 374 7.63 -23.51 -28.68
N ASN A 375 7.44 -22.71 -29.73
CA ASN A 375 7.65 -21.27 -29.73
C ASN A 375 6.40 -20.44 -30.02
N LEU A 376 5.22 -21.07 -30.25
CA LEU A 376 3.97 -20.36 -30.53
C LEU A 376 2.86 -20.84 -29.61
N ARG A 377 2.32 -19.96 -28.77
CA ARG A 377 1.19 -20.26 -27.87
C ARG A 377 0.07 -19.24 -28.00
N GLN A 378 -1.15 -19.73 -27.89
CA GLN A 378 -2.35 -18.92 -27.75
C GLN A 378 -2.86 -18.98 -26.33
N ILE A 379 -3.30 -17.86 -25.80
CA ILE A 379 -3.92 -17.75 -24.48
C ILE A 379 -5.28 -17.09 -24.66
N ILE A 380 -6.31 -17.73 -24.15
CA ILE A 380 -7.66 -17.17 -24.05
C ILE A 380 -7.95 -17.01 -22.55
N ARG A 381 -8.28 -15.79 -22.13
CA ARG A 381 -8.69 -15.48 -20.75
C ARG A 381 -10.08 -14.91 -20.75
N VAL A 382 -10.93 -15.40 -19.86
CA VAL A 382 -12.24 -14.83 -19.57
C VAL A 382 -12.23 -14.37 -18.13
N HIS A 383 -12.26 -13.07 -17.93
CA HIS A 383 -12.45 -12.46 -16.62
C HIS A 383 -13.94 -12.27 -16.37
N ASN A 384 -14.34 -12.46 -15.11
CA ASN A 384 -15.73 -12.34 -14.68
C ASN A 384 -16.66 -13.21 -15.55
N LEU A 385 -16.45 -14.53 -15.53
CA LEU A 385 -17.10 -15.49 -16.42
C LEU A 385 -18.64 -15.42 -16.38
N PHE A 386 -19.20 -15.11 -15.21
CA PHE A 386 -20.66 -15.06 -15.00
C PHE A 386 -21.23 -13.65 -15.15
N ASP A 387 -20.40 -12.65 -15.47
CA ASP A 387 -20.82 -11.25 -15.65
C ASP A 387 -21.45 -10.64 -14.39
N GLU A 388 -20.83 -10.97 -13.24
CA GLU A 388 -21.26 -10.47 -11.93
C GLU A 388 -21.08 -8.95 -11.84
N ASP A 389 -22.09 -8.26 -11.36
CA ASP A 389 -22.01 -6.84 -11.04
C ASP A 389 -21.37 -6.67 -9.65
N TYR A 390 -20.23 -5.97 -9.58
CA TYR A 390 -19.48 -5.81 -8.34
C TYR A 390 -18.81 -4.45 -8.25
N ALA A 391 -18.39 -4.08 -7.05
CA ALA A 391 -17.51 -2.94 -6.84
C ALA A 391 -16.09 -3.40 -6.56
N GLU A 392 -15.10 -2.87 -7.29
CA GLU A 392 -13.68 -3.02 -6.97
C GLU A 392 -13.35 -2.35 -5.62
N ARG A 393 -14.06 -1.26 -5.33
CA ARG A 393 -14.01 -0.54 -4.07
C ARG A 393 -15.38 0.02 -3.74
N ALA A 394 -15.79 -0.08 -2.49
CA ALA A 394 -16.91 0.65 -1.93
C ALA A 394 -16.44 1.47 -0.74
N ASP A 395 -16.87 2.71 -0.63
CA ASP A 395 -16.65 3.57 0.52
C ASP A 395 -17.88 4.45 0.79
N PHE A 396 -17.93 5.07 1.95
CA PHE A 396 -18.93 6.04 2.34
C PHE A 396 -18.34 7.45 2.34
N ASN A 397 -19.16 8.42 1.93
CA ASN A 397 -18.80 9.82 2.03
C ASN A 397 -19.99 10.62 2.58
N ALA A 398 -19.75 11.42 3.59
CA ALA A 398 -20.79 12.20 4.27
C ALA A 398 -21.62 13.14 3.36
N PHE A 399 -21.08 13.53 2.21
CA PHE A 399 -21.76 14.40 1.24
C PHE A 399 -22.47 13.62 0.13
N GLY A 400 -22.00 12.42 -0.22
CA GLY A 400 -22.46 11.63 -1.35
C GLY A 400 -23.12 10.29 -0.97
N GLY A 401 -23.07 9.91 0.31
CA GLY A 401 -23.55 8.60 0.76
C GLY A 401 -22.63 7.44 0.32
N ASP A 402 -23.21 6.27 0.13
CA ASP A 402 -22.51 5.08 -0.34
C ASP A 402 -21.99 5.29 -1.76
N ARG A 403 -20.71 5.00 -1.96
CA ARG A 403 -20.04 5.09 -3.26
C ARG A 403 -19.49 3.75 -3.66
N TYR A 404 -19.80 3.36 -4.88
CA TYR A 404 -19.34 2.12 -5.48
C TYR A 404 -18.51 2.44 -6.73
N PHE A 405 -17.28 1.95 -6.77
CA PHE A 405 -16.43 2.01 -7.95
C PHE A 405 -16.65 0.72 -8.73
N PRO A 406 -17.39 0.75 -9.85
CA PRO A 406 -17.82 -0.46 -10.52
C PRO A 406 -16.63 -1.25 -11.07
N GLY A 407 -16.67 -2.54 -10.86
CA GLY A 407 -15.75 -3.47 -11.46
C GLY A 407 -16.01 -3.66 -12.96
N LEU A 408 -15.08 -4.31 -13.63
CA LEU A 408 -15.19 -4.58 -15.04
C LEU A 408 -16.21 -5.69 -15.30
N PRO A 409 -17.11 -5.54 -16.30
CA PRO A 409 -17.99 -6.61 -16.75
C PRO A 409 -17.16 -7.77 -17.32
N ARG A 410 -17.82 -8.85 -17.75
CA ARG A 410 -17.13 -9.96 -18.40
C ARG A 410 -16.26 -9.49 -19.56
N GLN A 411 -14.99 -9.89 -19.54
CA GLN A 411 -14.02 -9.54 -20.57
C GLN A 411 -13.34 -10.79 -21.12
N ILE A 412 -13.13 -10.81 -22.43
CA ILE A 412 -12.45 -11.89 -23.13
C ILE A 412 -11.18 -11.32 -23.76
N TYR A 413 -10.03 -11.88 -23.39
CA TYR A 413 -8.74 -11.53 -23.95
C TYR A 413 -8.18 -12.73 -24.73
N ILE A 414 -7.71 -12.44 -25.94
CA ILE A 414 -7.03 -13.42 -26.77
C ILE A 414 -5.62 -12.89 -27.05
N SER A 415 -4.61 -13.67 -26.65
CA SER A 415 -3.21 -13.34 -26.86
C SER A 415 -2.54 -14.42 -27.70
N LEU A 416 -1.68 -14.01 -28.62
CA LEU A 416 -0.79 -14.88 -29.36
C LEU A 416 0.65 -14.49 -29.04
N GLU A 417 1.41 -15.43 -28.48
CA GLU A 417 2.79 -15.21 -28.04
C GLU A 417 3.74 -16.08 -28.87
N TYR A 418 4.75 -15.44 -29.43
CA TYR A 418 5.82 -16.11 -30.20
C TYR A 418 7.18 -15.83 -29.55
N SER A 419 7.93 -16.90 -29.29
CA SER A 419 9.30 -16.80 -28.74
C SER A 419 10.29 -17.09 -29.90
N PHE A 420 11.26 -16.20 -30.06
CA PHE A 420 12.31 -16.29 -31.07
C PHE A 420 13.45 -17.19 -30.62
#